data_32900f3381666caad593802d4c6aae63
#
_entry.id   32900f3381666caad593802d4c6aae63
#
_cell.length_a   1.000
_cell.length_b   1.000
_cell.length_c   1.000
_cell.angle_alpha   90.00
_cell.angle_beta   90.00
_cell.angle_gamma   90.00
#
_symmetry.space_group_name_H-M   'P 1'
#
loop_
_entity.id
_entity.type
_entity.pdbx_description
1 polymer ?
#
loop_
_entity_poly.entity_id
_entity_poly.type
_entity_poly.pdbx_seq_one_letter_code
_entity_poly.pdbx_strand_id
1 'polypeptide(L)'
;MTRREFSINGTVSFFGLMTGVSSVDFNKEAPRKDDFDLMKEVNKYRKIDAYSTSNMTPDQLRDQIDFADRLSIEKMFVGMPMLPIKATPEEFRSINDRVIKGVKAYPDRLVGEFTINPTYKKEALDEINRCVDNGLVGTRLYNQVKISDPLYEPIIEKLSALKMIVFMHGECQLGVGGYRMKYDAGKLTSTSTPEDFVAAAKKFPDANFQFAHIGGGGDWECMCKTFENTPNIYVDTGGSNNEENMIDFALKYLGEDRLFFGTDNSYYQSVGKVLASNLNERQKRKLFFDNYNALLKKGGFGVN
;
A
#
# COMPACT_ATOMS: atom_id res chain seq x y z
N MET A 1 12.95 -27.90 39.06
CA MET A 1 12.58 -28.27 37.67
C MET A 1 12.61 -27.02 36.80
N THR A 2 13.56 -26.95 35.92
CA THR A 2 13.66 -25.82 34.98
C THR A 2 12.80 -26.08 33.74
N ARG A 3 12.42 -25.04 33.02
CA ARG A 3 11.59 -25.14 31.79
C ARG A 3 12.18 -26.09 30.71
N ARG A 4 13.45 -26.44 30.81
CA ARG A 4 14.16 -27.39 29.94
C ARG A 4 13.87 -28.86 30.26
N GLU A 5 13.52 -29.19 31.50
CA GLU A 5 13.28 -30.59 31.91
C GLU A 5 11.86 -31.06 31.60
N PHE A 6 10.92 -30.13 31.34
CA PHE A 6 9.52 -30.47 31.00
C PHE A 6 9.35 -30.99 29.56
N SER A 7 10.32 -30.74 28.68
CA SER A 7 10.24 -31.13 27.27
C SER A 7 10.74 -32.53 26.94
N ILE A 8 11.31 -33.26 27.92
CA ILE A 8 12.01 -34.53 27.64
C ILE A 8 11.22 -35.77 28.07
N ASN A 9 10.22 -35.67 28.92
CA ASN A 9 9.54 -36.81 29.53
C ASN A 9 8.04 -36.96 29.25
N GLY A 10 7.55 -36.43 28.14
CA GLY A 10 6.14 -36.59 27.71
C GLY A 10 5.99 -37.67 26.63
N THR A 11 6.20 -38.95 26.97
CA THR A 11 5.81 -40.06 26.08
C THR A 11 4.30 -40.27 26.23
N VAL A 12 3.50 -39.73 25.32
CA VAL A 12 2.07 -40.07 25.19
C VAL A 12 1.99 -41.24 24.21
N SER A 13 1.73 -42.42 24.70
CA SER A 13 1.40 -43.58 23.88
C SER A 13 -0.01 -43.48 23.36
N PHE A 14 -0.18 -43.10 22.10
CA PHE A 14 -1.42 -43.24 21.36
C PHE A 14 -1.40 -44.58 20.60
N PHE A 15 -2.09 -45.60 21.08
CA PHE A 15 -2.43 -46.79 20.30
C PHE A 15 -3.66 -46.46 19.43
N GLY A 16 -3.45 -46.39 18.14
CA GLY A 16 -4.53 -46.25 17.16
C GLY A 16 -4.00 -46.69 15.79
N LEU A 17 -4.50 -47.79 15.28
CA LEU A 17 -4.24 -48.28 13.93
C LEU A 17 -4.48 -47.18 12.88
N MET A 18 -3.41 -46.73 12.24
CA MET A 18 -3.45 -46.18 10.88
C MET A 18 -2.22 -46.68 10.13
N THR A 19 -2.44 -47.60 9.23
CA THR A 19 -1.52 -48.06 8.21
C THR A 19 -1.27 -46.91 7.22
N GLY A 20 -0.04 -46.41 7.11
CA GLY A 20 0.41 -45.68 5.93
C GLY A 20 0.72 -44.18 6.10
N VAL A 21 1.01 -43.67 7.31
CA VAL A 21 1.64 -42.37 7.45
C VAL A 21 3.15 -42.59 7.58
N SER A 22 3.90 -42.27 6.54
CA SER A 22 5.34 -42.14 6.62
C SER A 22 5.69 -41.14 7.72
N SER A 23 6.48 -41.57 8.70
CA SER A 23 7.00 -40.69 9.76
C SER A 23 7.71 -39.51 9.11
N VAL A 24 7.13 -38.31 9.29
CA VAL A 24 7.81 -37.04 8.94
C VAL A 24 8.98 -36.94 9.91
N ASP A 25 10.18 -37.14 9.41
CA ASP A 25 11.41 -36.95 10.17
C ASP A 25 11.68 -35.48 10.39
N PHE A 26 11.20 -34.93 11.53
CA PHE A 26 11.41 -33.54 11.92
C PHE A 26 12.90 -33.19 12.18
N ASN A 27 13.81 -34.14 12.15
CA ASN A 27 15.24 -33.92 12.29
C ASN A 27 15.98 -33.79 10.95
N LYS A 28 15.31 -33.92 9.82
CA LYS A 28 15.90 -33.48 8.56
C LYS A 28 15.95 -31.96 8.56
N GLU A 29 17.10 -31.40 8.95
CA GLU A 29 17.42 -30.03 8.59
C GLU A 29 17.22 -29.88 7.07
N ALA A 30 16.33 -28.99 6.67
CA ALA A 30 16.29 -28.58 5.26
C ALA A 30 17.72 -28.17 4.88
N PRO A 31 18.24 -28.60 3.73
CA PRO A 31 19.59 -28.22 3.33
C PRO A 31 19.69 -26.72 3.39
N ARG A 32 20.53 -26.19 4.31
CA ARG A 32 20.89 -24.78 4.29
C ARG A 32 21.48 -24.55 2.91
N LYS A 33 20.87 -23.68 2.14
CA LYS A 33 21.51 -23.15 0.94
C LYS A 33 22.62 -22.25 1.44
N ASP A 34 23.81 -22.81 1.57
CA ASP A 34 25.00 -22.13 2.13
C ASP A 34 25.40 -20.86 1.34
N ASP A 35 24.78 -20.62 0.18
CA ASP A 35 25.07 -19.51 -0.73
C ASP A 35 23.92 -18.48 -0.84
N PHE A 36 22.88 -18.53 0.00
CA PHE A 36 21.79 -17.55 -0.09
C PHE A 36 22.14 -16.25 0.64
N ASP A 37 22.41 -15.21 -0.14
CA ASP A 37 22.62 -13.84 0.35
C ASP A 37 21.33 -13.03 0.22
N LEU A 38 20.65 -12.82 1.35
CA LEU A 38 19.40 -12.07 1.41
C LEU A 38 19.58 -10.64 0.89
N MET A 39 20.66 -9.94 1.24
CA MET A 39 20.85 -8.56 0.79
C MET A 39 21.17 -8.47 -0.69
N LYS A 40 21.84 -9.48 -1.25
CA LYS A 40 22.00 -9.58 -2.70
C LYS A 40 20.65 -9.74 -3.40
N GLU A 41 19.75 -10.56 -2.86
CA GLU A 41 18.39 -10.72 -3.40
C GLU A 41 17.57 -9.44 -3.26
N VAL A 42 17.64 -8.74 -2.11
CA VAL A 42 17.00 -7.43 -1.91
C VAL A 42 17.48 -6.42 -2.94
N ASN A 43 18.79 -6.32 -3.14
CA ASN A 43 19.41 -5.31 -4.01
C ASN A 43 19.31 -5.63 -5.52
N LYS A 44 18.82 -6.81 -5.88
CA LYS A 44 18.60 -7.24 -7.27
C LYS A 44 17.51 -6.42 -7.97
N TYR A 45 16.58 -5.83 -7.21
CA TYR A 45 15.41 -5.16 -7.74
C TYR A 45 15.43 -3.67 -7.45
N ARG A 46 15.26 -2.86 -8.49
CA ARG A 46 14.90 -1.44 -8.34
C ARG A 46 13.53 -1.33 -7.66
N LYS A 47 13.31 -0.31 -6.84
CA LYS A 47 12.03 -0.14 -6.14
C LYS A 47 11.56 1.30 -6.16
N ILE A 48 10.25 1.47 -6.38
CA ILE A 48 9.53 2.71 -6.10
C ILE A 48 8.54 2.39 -4.98
N ASP A 49 8.65 3.10 -3.87
CA ASP A 49 7.67 3.01 -2.79
C ASP A 49 6.48 3.90 -3.12
N ALA A 50 5.37 3.27 -3.52
CA ALA A 50 4.13 3.94 -3.89
C ALA A 50 3.31 4.42 -2.68
N TYR A 51 3.76 4.13 -1.45
CA TYR A 51 3.11 4.55 -0.23
C TYR A 51 4.11 4.65 0.93
N SER A 52 4.50 5.87 1.25
CA SER A 52 5.27 6.17 2.46
C SER A 52 4.65 7.35 3.19
N THR A 53 4.47 7.27 4.50
CA THR A 53 3.87 8.32 5.32
C THR A 53 4.94 9.07 6.10
N SER A 54 4.88 10.41 6.13
CA SER A 54 5.87 11.21 6.85
C SER A 54 5.23 12.43 7.51
N ASN A 55 5.68 12.77 8.72
CA ASN A 55 5.37 14.06 9.33
C ASN A 55 6.28 15.20 8.82
N MET A 56 7.15 14.90 7.85
CA MET A 56 8.06 15.85 7.20
C MET A 56 9.05 16.54 8.15
N THR A 57 9.36 15.93 9.30
CA THR A 57 10.43 16.42 10.16
C THR A 57 11.79 16.01 9.57
N PRO A 58 12.86 16.84 9.74
CA PRO A 58 14.18 16.52 9.19
C PRO A 58 14.72 15.16 9.64
N ASP A 59 14.53 14.80 10.91
CA ASP A 59 14.99 13.52 11.45
C ASP A 59 14.25 12.35 10.84
N GLN A 60 12.91 12.43 10.75
CA GLN A 60 12.13 11.36 10.13
C GLN A 60 12.46 11.18 8.66
N LEU A 61 12.62 12.28 7.90
CA LEU A 61 13.00 12.19 6.49
C LEU A 61 14.38 11.56 6.33
N ARG A 62 15.37 11.94 7.16
CA ARG A 62 16.70 11.33 7.15
C ARG A 62 16.63 9.81 7.40
N ASP A 63 15.88 9.40 8.43
CA ASP A 63 15.74 7.99 8.77
C ASP A 63 15.03 7.20 7.65
N GLN A 64 14.01 7.77 7.02
CA GLN A 64 13.32 7.16 5.87
C GLN A 64 14.26 7.01 4.67
N ILE A 65 15.10 8.00 4.38
CA ILE A 65 16.11 7.90 3.31
C ILE A 65 17.13 6.81 3.64
N ASP A 66 17.60 6.71 4.89
CA ASP A 66 18.54 5.68 5.32
C ASP A 66 17.95 4.26 5.16
N PHE A 67 16.69 4.03 5.53
CA PHE A 67 16.00 2.77 5.25
C PHE A 67 15.87 2.49 3.75
N ALA A 68 15.53 3.50 2.97
CA ALA A 68 15.39 3.36 1.52
C ALA A 68 16.73 2.98 0.87
N ASP A 69 17.84 3.58 1.31
CA ASP A 69 19.17 3.28 0.81
C ASP A 69 19.56 1.82 1.06
N ARG A 70 19.33 1.33 2.28
CA ARG A 70 19.63 -0.06 2.66
C ARG A 70 18.83 -1.08 1.84
N LEU A 71 17.67 -0.71 1.31
CA LEU A 71 16.75 -1.60 0.63
C LEU A 71 16.66 -1.37 -0.88
N SER A 72 17.52 -0.51 -1.45
CA SER A 72 17.49 -0.13 -2.87
C SER A 72 16.12 0.43 -3.31
N ILE A 73 15.48 1.23 -2.45
CA ILE A 73 14.29 1.99 -2.80
C ILE A 73 14.76 3.32 -3.39
N GLU A 74 14.53 3.54 -4.67
CA GLU A 74 15.05 4.69 -5.40
C GLU A 74 14.22 5.95 -5.19
N LYS A 75 12.91 5.80 -5.18
CA LYS A 75 11.94 6.89 -4.98
C LYS A 75 10.89 6.48 -3.97
N MET A 76 10.47 7.42 -3.14
CA MET A 76 9.35 7.26 -2.22
C MET A 76 8.29 8.32 -2.50
N PHE A 77 7.04 7.88 -2.68
CA PHE A 77 5.88 8.74 -2.75
C PHE A 77 5.39 9.00 -1.32
N VAL A 78 5.55 10.24 -0.89
CA VAL A 78 5.34 10.62 0.50
C VAL A 78 4.24 11.65 0.64
N GLY A 79 3.37 11.42 1.60
CA GLY A 79 2.31 12.35 1.98
C GLY A 79 2.16 12.41 3.50
N MET A 80 1.43 13.41 3.96
CA MET A 80 1.02 13.51 5.35
C MET A 80 -0.44 13.09 5.47
N PRO A 81 -0.79 12.25 6.47
CA PRO A 81 -2.18 11.95 6.72
C PRO A 81 -2.91 13.21 7.20
N MET A 82 -4.08 13.47 6.62
CA MET A 82 -4.99 14.52 7.08
C MET A 82 -5.93 13.93 8.13
N LEU A 83 -5.56 14.07 9.38
CA LEU A 83 -6.28 13.43 10.49
C LEU A 83 -7.63 14.05 10.84
N PRO A 84 -7.86 15.38 10.83
CA PRO A 84 -9.21 15.87 11.04
C PRO A 84 -10.10 15.60 9.82
N ILE A 85 -11.20 14.85 10.02
CA ILE A 85 -12.22 14.62 8.96
C ILE A 85 -12.76 15.96 8.43
N LYS A 86 -12.85 16.98 9.31
CA LYS A 86 -13.35 18.31 9.00
C LYS A 86 -12.23 19.33 8.78
N ALA A 87 -11.08 18.90 8.29
CA ALA A 87 -9.96 19.82 8.04
C ALA A 87 -10.36 20.98 7.14
N THR A 88 -10.03 22.21 7.59
CA THR A 88 -10.29 23.45 6.86
C THR A 88 -9.29 23.64 5.71
N PRO A 89 -9.55 24.60 4.78
CA PRO A 89 -8.60 24.94 3.72
C PRO A 89 -7.22 25.32 4.24
N GLU A 90 -7.13 26.05 5.35
CA GLU A 90 -5.90 26.46 5.98
C GLU A 90 -5.13 25.25 6.53
N GLU A 91 -5.84 24.27 7.11
CA GLU A 91 -5.25 23.06 7.65
C GLU A 91 -4.67 22.17 6.56
N PHE A 92 -5.42 21.85 5.49
CA PHE A 92 -4.85 21.03 4.42
C PHE A 92 -3.75 21.75 3.65
N ARG A 93 -3.83 23.08 3.49
CA ARG A 93 -2.75 23.88 2.90
C ARG A 93 -1.47 23.82 3.75
N SER A 94 -1.59 23.96 5.06
CA SER A 94 -0.45 23.83 5.99
C SER A 94 0.19 22.45 5.93
N ILE A 95 -0.60 21.39 5.78
CA ILE A 95 -0.10 20.03 5.58
C ILE A 95 0.71 19.95 4.28
N ASN A 96 0.14 20.45 3.17
CA ASN A 96 0.80 20.42 1.87
C ASN A 96 2.07 21.29 1.84
N ASP A 97 2.11 22.41 2.54
CA ASP A 97 3.32 23.24 2.66
C ASP A 97 4.47 22.47 3.33
N ARG A 98 4.16 21.64 4.34
CA ARG A 98 5.17 20.77 4.95
C ARG A 98 5.66 19.71 3.98
N VAL A 99 4.78 19.10 3.18
CA VAL A 99 5.16 18.15 2.14
C VAL A 99 6.06 18.80 1.10
N ILE A 100 5.66 19.98 0.57
CA ILE A 100 6.47 20.76 -0.39
C ILE A 100 7.88 21.03 0.17
N LYS A 101 7.96 21.46 1.42
CA LYS A 101 9.26 21.72 2.08
C LYS A 101 10.07 20.44 2.25
N GLY A 102 9.47 19.35 2.68
CA GLY A 102 10.14 18.06 2.88
C GLY A 102 10.70 17.49 1.58
N VAL A 103 9.92 17.50 0.51
CA VAL A 103 10.37 17.02 -0.82
C VAL A 103 11.50 17.85 -1.37
N LYS A 104 11.48 19.18 -1.20
CA LYS A 104 12.57 20.06 -1.62
C LYS A 104 13.91 19.77 -0.91
N ALA A 105 13.89 19.13 0.25
CA ALA A 105 15.10 18.72 0.95
C ALA A 105 15.76 17.47 0.33
N TYR A 106 14.99 16.62 -0.35
CA TYR A 106 15.45 15.37 -0.97
C TYR A 106 14.80 15.17 -2.36
N PRO A 107 15.02 16.08 -3.33
CA PRO A 107 14.28 16.08 -4.60
C PRO A 107 14.56 14.85 -5.46
N ASP A 108 15.72 14.21 -5.28
CA ASP A 108 16.08 13.00 -6.01
C ASP A 108 15.50 11.72 -5.40
N ARG A 109 14.92 11.80 -4.20
CA ARG A 109 14.46 10.64 -3.45
C ARG A 109 12.97 10.67 -3.12
N LEU A 110 12.42 11.86 -2.89
CA LEU A 110 11.03 12.05 -2.47
C LEU A 110 10.19 12.67 -3.57
N VAL A 111 8.99 12.13 -3.75
CA VAL A 111 7.92 12.71 -4.56
C VAL A 111 6.74 12.99 -3.64
N GLY A 112 6.28 14.22 -3.59
CA GLY A 112 5.23 14.61 -2.67
C GLY A 112 3.84 14.33 -3.20
N GLU A 113 2.98 13.85 -2.33
CA GLU A 113 1.54 13.73 -2.54
C GLU A 113 0.80 14.75 -1.67
N PHE A 114 -0.23 15.36 -2.23
CA PHE A 114 -1.01 16.36 -1.53
C PHE A 114 -2.32 15.82 -1.00
N THR A 115 -2.85 16.47 0.03
CA THR A 115 -4.16 16.17 0.60
C THR A 115 -5.10 17.35 0.43
N ILE A 116 -6.40 17.08 0.31
CA ILE A 116 -7.46 18.08 0.20
C ILE A 116 -8.72 17.58 0.92
N ASN A 117 -9.63 18.51 1.21
CA ASN A 117 -10.96 18.17 1.70
C ASN A 117 -12.01 18.58 0.64
N PRO A 118 -12.72 17.60 0.03
CA PRO A 118 -13.65 17.86 -1.06
C PRO A 118 -14.88 18.69 -0.65
N THR A 119 -15.17 18.81 0.65
CA THR A 119 -16.28 19.64 1.13
C THR A 119 -16.05 21.14 0.89
N TYR A 120 -14.79 21.55 0.64
CA TYR A 120 -14.38 22.89 0.23
C TYR A 120 -13.98 22.89 -1.25
N LYS A 121 -14.96 22.64 -2.13
CA LYS A 121 -14.72 22.37 -3.57
C LYS A 121 -13.79 23.37 -4.24
N LYS A 122 -14.05 24.68 -4.07
CA LYS A 122 -13.25 25.73 -4.73
C LYS A 122 -11.81 25.71 -4.22
N GLU A 123 -11.65 25.75 -2.91
CA GLU A 123 -10.34 25.79 -2.24
C GLU A 123 -9.54 24.50 -2.51
N ALA A 124 -10.21 23.35 -2.59
CA ALA A 124 -9.58 22.08 -2.96
C ALA A 124 -9.04 22.09 -4.40
N LEU A 125 -9.82 22.60 -5.35
CA LEU A 125 -9.37 22.71 -6.76
C LEU A 125 -8.26 23.73 -6.95
N ASP A 126 -8.30 24.85 -6.23
CA ASP A 126 -7.23 25.87 -6.22
C ASP A 126 -5.95 25.28 -5.60
N GLU A 127 -6.09 24.51 -4.52
CA GLU A 127 -4.96 23.87 -3.85
C GLU A 127 -4.30 22.79 -4.72
N ILE A 128 -5.08 22.01 -5.48
CA ILE A 128 -4.52 21.06 -6.45
C ILE A 128 -3.59 21.80 -7.43
N ASN A 129 -4.03 22.92 -8.02
CA ASN A 129 -3.19 23.72 -8.92
C ASN A 129 -1.90 24.14 -8.23
N ARG A 130 -2.02 24.74 -7.05
CA ARG A 130 -0.87 25.19 -6.27
C ARG A 130 0.13 24.08 -5.95
N CYS A 131 -0.37 22.91 -5.57
CA CYS A 131 0.49 21.75 -5.27
C CYS A 131 1.21 21.26 -6.51
N VAL A 132 0.53 21.15 -7.64
CA VAL A 132 1.12 20.76 -8.93
C VAL A 132 2.17 21.77 -9.37
N ASP A 133 1.91 23.07 -9.27
CA ASP A 133 2.89 24.15 -9.59
C ASP A 133 4.14 24.09 -8.68
N ASN A 134 4.01 23.49 -7.49
CA ASN A 134 5.13 23.24 -6.58
C ASN A 134 5.76 21.84 -6.73
N GLY A 135 5.39 21.08 -7.75
CA GLY A 135 5.99 19.80 -8.11
C GLY A 135 5.47 18.59 -7.34
N LEU A 136 4.33 18.71 -6.65
CA LEU A 136 3.69 17.54 -6.05
C LEU A 136 2.94 16.73 -7.13
N VAL A 137 2.96 15.39 -6.96
CA VAL A 137 2.43 14.43 -7.92
C VAL A 137 1.49 13.47 -7.23
N GLY A 138 0.19 13.52 -7.58
CA GLY A 138 -0.80 12.65 -6.99
C GLY A 138 -1.36 13.13 -5.66
N THR A 139 -2.29 12.37 -5.16
CA THR A 139 -3.05 12.69 -3.95
C THR A 139 -2.83 11.68 -2.86
N ARG A 140 -3.05 12.10 -1.61
CA ARG A 140 -3.21 11.25 -0.45
C ARG A 140 -4.52 11.60 0.23
N LEU A 141 -5.60 10.99 -0.26
CA LEU A 141 -6.95 11.24 0.24
C LEU A 141 -7.29 10.33 1.42
N TYR A 142 -8.18 10.82 2.26
CA TYR A 142 -8.65 10.11 3.44
C TYR A 142 -10.18 10.16 3.56
N ASN A 143 -10.69 9.80 4.71
CA ASN A 143 -12.09 9.56 5.01
C ASN A 143 -12.91 10.83 5.30
N GLN A 144 -12.70 11.94 4.56
CA GLN A 144 -13.54 13.14 4.67
C GLN A 144 -14.96 12.83 4.22
N VAL A 145 -15.07 12.24 3.05
CA VAL A 145 -16.27 11.57 2.50
C VAL A 145 -15.81 10.36 1.70
N LYS A 146 -16.73 9.49 1.30
CA LYS A 146 -16.42 8.33 0.46
C LYS A 146 -15.94 8.74 -0.92
N ILE A 147 -15.06 7.95 -1.53
CA ILE A 147 -14.56 8.22 -2.89
C ILE A 147 -15.67 8.27 -3.94
N SER A 148 -16.79 7.58 -3.68
CA SER A 148 -18.00 7.57 -4.53
C SER A 148 -18.90 8.78 -4.33
N ASP A 149 -18.62 9.66 -3.34
CA ASP A 149 -19.40 10.84 -3.08
C ASP A 149 -19.26 11.87 -4.22
N PRO A 150 -20.37 12.51 -4.68
CA PRO A 150 -20.33 13.52 -5.73
C PRO A 150 -19.37 14.70 -5.49
N LEU A 151 -19.01 14.98 -4.24
CA LEU A 151 -18.03 16.00 -3.90
C LEU A 151 -16.63 15.69 -4.47
N TYR A 152 -16.30 14.42 -4.70
CA TYR A 152 -15.03 14.04 -5.33
C TYR A 152 -15.04 14.12 -6.86
N GLU A 153 -16.20 14.18 -7.52
CA GLU A 153 -16.28 14.15 -8.99
C GLU A 153 -15.38 15.20 -9.67
N PRO A 154 -15.48 16.50 -9.35
CA PRO A 154 -14.63 17.51 -10.00
C PRO A 154 -13.14 17.36 -9.67
N ILE A 155 -12.81 16.74 -8.54
CA ILE A 155 -11.44 16.44 -8.14
C ILE A 155 -10.90 15.28 -8.97
N ILE A 156 -11.66 14.19 -9.10
CA ILE A 156 -11.29 13.02 -9.91
C ILE A 156 -11.13 13.43 -11.38
N GLU A 157 -12.06 14.22 -11.94
CA GLU A 157 -11.95 14.76 -13.31
C GLU A 157 -10.64 15.53 -13.51
N LYS A 158 -10.32 16.42 -12.56
CA LYS A 158 -9.09 17.21 -12.62
C LYS A 158 -7.82 16.34 -12.54
N LEU A 159 -7.78 15.39 -11.62
CA LEU A 159 -6.63 14.47 -11.47
C LEU A 159 -6.48 13.58 -12.70
N SER A 160 -7.58 13.09 -13.27
CA SER A 160 -7.59 12.30 -14.50
C SER A 160 -7.04 13.11 -15.69
N ALA A 161 -7.46 14.39 -15.83
CA ALA A 161 -6.92 15.28 -16.86
C ALA A 161 -5.42 15.53 -16.71
N LEU A 162 -4.92 15.60 -15.48
CA LEU A 162 -3.50 15.72 -15.15
C LEU A 162 -2.73 14.38 -15.26
N LYS A 163 -3.41 13.27 -15.56
CA LYS A 163 -2.85 11.90 -15.57
C LYS A 163 -2.23 11.49 -14.23
N MET A 164 -2.73 12.02 -13.15
CA MET A 164 -2.33 11.71 -11.79
C MET A 164 -3.15 10.56 -11.21
N ILE A 165 -2.54 9.81 -10.30
CA ILE A 165 -3.22 8.72 -9.60
C ILE A 165 -4.12 9.31 -8.52
N VAL A 166 -5.36 8.86 -8.47
CA VAL A 166 -6.32 9.16 -7.40
C VAL A 166 -6.09 8.16 -6.28
N PHE A 167 -5.26 8.54 -5.32
CA PHE A 167 -4.90 7.66 -4.23
C PHE A 167 -5.71 7.99 -2.98
N MET A 168 -6.38 6.96 -2.42
CA MET A 168 -7.14 7.08 -1.18
C MET A 168 -6.99 5.84 -0.32
N HIS A 169 -6.92 6.05 0.99
CA HIS A 169 -7.05 4.96 1.95
C HIS A 169 -8.51 4.49 1.98
N GLY A 170 -8.70 3.19 1.81
CA GLY A 170 -10.01 2.54 1.94
C GLY A 170 -9.91 1.35 2.89
N GLU A 171 -11.04 0.73 3.20
CA GLU A 171 -11.09 -0.42 4.11
C GLU A 171 -12.11 -1.43 3.63
N CYS A 172 -11.74 -2.71 3.60
CA CYS A 172 -12.68 -3.79 3.39
C CYS A 172 -13.27 -4.22 4.73
N GLN A 173 -14.56 -3.97 4.91
CA GLN A 173 -15.25 -4.18 6.19
C GLN A 173 -15.88 -5.56 6.33
N LEU A 174 -15.67 -6.49 5.37
CA LEU A 174 -16.26 -7.83 5.34
C LEU A 174 -15.23 -8.91 5.76
N GLY A 175 -15.70 -10.13 5.93
CA GLY A 175 -14.90 -11.32 6.18
C GLY A 175 -14.25 -11.34 7.56
N VAL A 176 -12.96 -11.59 7.63
CA VAL A 176 -12.22 -11.58 8.91
C VAL A 176 -12.36 -10.23 9.59
N GLY A 177 -12.40 -9.15 8.82
CA GLY A 177 -12.75 -7.80 9.26
C GLY A 177 -14.22 -7.65 9.65
N GLY A 178 -15.12 -8.55 9.26
CA GLY A 178 -16.52 -8.56 9.66
C GLY A 178 -16.72 -8.55 11.18
N TYR A 179 -15.78 -9.10 11.91
CA TYR A 179 -15.74 -8.96 13.36
C TYR A 179 -15.50 -7.50 13.80
N ARG A 180 -14.60 -6.78 13.13
CA ARG A 180 -14.37 -5.34 13.34
C ARG A 180 -15.61 -4.52 12.99
N MET A 181 -16.25 -4.79 11.86
CA MET A 181 -17.46 -4.09 11.45
C MET A 181 -18.51 -4.06 12.54
N LYS A 182 -18.71 -5.18 13.24
CA LYS A 182 -19.70 -5.29 14.30
C LYS A 182 -19.48 -4.24 15.41
N TYR A 183 -18.23 -3.87 15.69
CA TYR A 183 -17.89 -2.92 16.76
C TYR A 183 -17.66 -1.49 16.27
N ASP A 184 -17.29 -1.33 15.01
CA ASP A 184 -16.84 -0.04 14.45
C ASP A 184 -17.81 0.52 13.38
N ALA A 185 -18.90 -0.17 13.04
CA ALA A 185 -19.81 0.23 11.96
C ALA A 185 -20.29 1.68 12.06
N GLY A 186 -20.46 2.22 13.28
CA GLY A 186 -20.85 3.63 13.48
C GLY A 186 -19.70 4.64 13.32
N LYS A 187 -18.44 4.18 13.26
CA LYS A 187 -17.25 5.03 13.15
C LYS A 187 -16.72 5.17 11.73
N LEU A 188 -17.14 4.28 10.83
CA LEU A 188 -16.60 4.14 9.48
C LEU A 188 -17.55 4.66 8.39
N THR A 189 -18.50 5.53 8.72
CA THR A 189 -19.52 6.03 7.78
C THR A 189 -18.96 6.78 6.58
N SER A 190 -17.81 7.42 6.72
CA SER A 190 -17.11 8.15 5.65
C SER A 190 -15.92 7.39 5.05
N THR A 191 -15.61 6.20 5.55
CA THR A 191 -14.53 5.37 5.00
C THR A 191 -15.00 4.70 3.71
N SER A 192 -14.20 4.81 2.66
CA SER A 192 -14.46 4.17 1.37
C SER A 192 -14.25 2.68 1.45
N THR A 193 -15.22 1.91 0.95
CA THR A 193 -15.11 0.46 0.78
C THR A 193 -14.64 0.10 -0.63
N PRO A 194 -14.27 -1.16 -0.91
CA PRO A 194 -13.99 -1.61 -2.27
C PRO A 194 -15.12 -1.31 -3.26
N GLU A 195 -16.38 -1.44 -2.85
CA GLU A 195 -17.54 -1.15 -3.69
C GLU A 195 -17.64 0.34 -4.03
N ASP A 196 -17.29 1.23 -3.11
CA ASP A 196 -17.23 2.68 -3.36
C ASP A 196 -16.17 3.00 -4.42
N PHE A 197 -15.00 2.33 -4.38
CA PHE A 197 -13.97 2.45 -5.41
C PHE A 197 -14.43 1.92 -6.77
N VAL A 198 -15.10 0.77 -6.81
CA VAL A 198 -15.68 0.23 -8.05
C VAL A 198 -16.70 1.18 -8.66
N ALA A 199 -17.54 1.80 -7.83
CA ALA A 199 -18.52 2.80 -8.29
C ALA A 199 -17.83 4.02 -8.90
N ALA A 200 -16.83 4.58 -8.23
CA ALA A 200 -16.04 5.71 -8.73
C ALA A 200 -15.27 5.34 -10.00
N ALA A 201 -14.59 4.18 -10.03
CA ALA A 201 -13.78 3.74 -11.17
C ALA A 201 -14.61 3.46 -12.44
N LYS A 202 -15.83 2.95 -12.28
CA LYS A 202 -16.78 2.77 -13.40
C LYS A 202 -17.29 4.10 -13.94
N LYS A 203 -17.48 5.10 -13.07
CA LYS A 203 -17.92 6.44 -13.46
C LYS A 203 -16.81 7.21 -14.17
N PHE A 204 -15.55 7.00 -13.79
CA PHE A 204 -14.36 7.66 -14.33
C PHE A 204 -13.39 6.64 -14.92
N PRO A 205 -13.71 6.03 -16.08
CA PRO A 205 -12.90 4.94 -16.66
C PRO A 205 -11.49 5.36 -17.07
N ASP A 206 -11.27 6.65 -17.34
CA ASP A 206 -9.95 7.20 -17.71
C ASP A 206 -9.08 7.59 -16.49
N ALA A 207 -9.64 7.60 -15.28
CA ALA A 207 -8.91 7.84 -14.06
C ALA A 207 -8.26 6.55 -13.56
N ASN A 208 -7.07 6.66 -12.97
CA ASN A 208 -6.41 5.54 -12.29
C ASN A 208 -6.54 5.71 -10.77
N PHE A 209 -7.09 4.71 -10.12
CA PHE A 209 -7.31 4.71 -8.67
C PHE A 209 -6.31 3.82 -7.97
N GLN A 210 -5.73 4.27 -6.88
CA GLN A 210 -4.95 3.41 -5.97
C GLN A 210 -5.69 3.28 -4.65
N PHE A 211 -6.02 2.04 -4.30
CA PHE A 211 -6.57 1.67 -3.00
C PHE A 211 -5.40 1.27 -2.08
N ALA A 212 -5.25 1.93 -0.97
CA ALA A 212 -4.26 1.55 0.04
C ALA A 212 -4.94 0.70 1.12
N HIS A 213 -4.50 -0.43 1.35
CA HIS A 213 -3.49 -1.35 0.84
C HIS A 213 -4.18 -2.62 0.36
N ILE A 214 -3.49 -3.74 0.14
CA ILE A 214 -4.20 -5.01 -0.07
C ILE A 214 -5.08 -5.28 1.16
N GLY A 215 -6.42 -5.14 1.00
CA GLY A 215 -7.41 -5.23 2.07
C GLY A 215 -7.63 -3.99 2.93
N GLY A 216 -6.80 -2.92 2.81
CA GLY A 216 -7.00 -1.69 3.59
C GLY A 216 -6.97 -1.88 5.11
N GLY A 217 -6.35 -2.95 5.61
CA GLY A 217 -6.39 -3.35 7.03
C GLY A 217 -7.53 -4.31 7.39
N GLY A 218 -8.38 -4.68 6.42
CA GLY A 218 -9.50 -5.64 6.57
C GLY A 218 -9.34 -6.88 5.71
N ASP A 219 -10.44 -7.36 5.14
CA ASP A 219 -10.51 -8.57 4.33
C ASP A 219 -9.92 -8.36 2.93
N TRP A 220 -8.68 -8.78 2.76
CA TRP A 220 -7.95 -8.68 1.50
C TRP A 220 -8.48 -9.62 0.40
N GLU A 221 -9.05 -10.78 0.74
CA GLU A 221 -9.66 -11.68 -0.24
C GLU A 221 -10.91 -11.06 -0.85
N CYS A 222 -11.79 -10.51 -0.02
CA CYS A 222 -13.00 -9.81 -0.46
C CYS A 222 -12.64 -8.64 -1.38
N MET A 223 -11.67 -7.82 -0.99
CA MET A 223 -11.20 -6.69 -1.79
C MET A 223 -10.70 -7.15 -3.17
N CYS A 224 -9.81 -8.16 -3.22
CA CYS A 224 -9.27 -8.65 -4.49
C CYS A 224 -10.37 -9.14 -5.44
N LYS A 225 -11.34 -9.91 -4.92
CA LYS A 225 -12.50 -10.39 -5.71
C LYS A 225 -13.38 -9.23 -6.20
N THR A 226 -13.59 -8.21 -5.35
CA THR A 226 -14.39 -7.03 -5.71
C THR A 226 -13.73 -6.23 -6.85
N PHE A 227 -12.40 -6.14 -6.87
CA PHE A 227 -11.68 -5.39 -7.90
C PHE A 227 -11.36 -6.18 -9.17
N GLU A 228 -11.66 -7.47 -9.24
CA GLU A 228 -11.29 -8.37 -10.35
C GLU A 228 -11.60 -7.74 -11.72
N ASN A 229 -12.82 -7.25 -11.90
CA ASN A 229 -13.34 -6.74 -13.17
C ASN A 229 -13.27 -5.20 -13.31
N THR A 230 -12.41 -4.53 -12.54
CA THR A 230 -12.27 -3.07 -12.58
C THR A 230 -10.80 -2.70 -12.83
N PRO A 231 -10.37 -2.66 -14.11
CA PRO A 231 -8.95 -2.64 -14.50
C PRO A 231 -8.20 -1.35 -14.14
N ASN A 232 -8.89 -0.25 -13.86
CA ASN A 232 -8.31 1.03 -13.48
C ASN A 232 -8.19 1.22 -11.95
N ILE A 233 -8.36 0.14 -11.16
CA ILE A 233 -8.05 0.11 -9.73
C ILE A 233 -6.76 -0.68 -9.51
N TYR A 234 -5.82 -0.09 -8.81
CA TYR A 234 -4.53 -0.62 -8.42
C TYR A 234 -4.46 -0.72 -6.89
N VAL A 235 -3.61 -1.59 -6.37
CA VAL A 235 -3.40 -1.74 -4.93
C VAL A 235 -1.91 -1.81 -4.61
N ASP A 236 -1.53 -1.39 -3.42
CA ASP A 236 -0.15 -1.51 -2.95
C ASP A 236 0.00 -2.55 -1.83
N THR A 237 1.24 -2.99 -1.62
CA THR A 237 1.60 -4.03 -0.66
C THR A 237 1.88 -3.51 0.75
N GLY A 238 1.69 -2.21 0.99
CA GLY A 238 1.89 -1.59 2.31
C GLY A 238 0.92 -2.09 3.36
N GLY A 239 0.87 -1.37 4.47
CA GLY A 239 -0.07 -1.64 5.56
C GLY A 239 0.27 -2.87 6.40
N SER A 240 -0.63 -3.15 7.34
CA SER A 240 -0.42 -4.12 8.42
C SER A 240 -0.78 -5.57 8.08
N ASN A 241 -1.43 -5.82 6.93
CA ASN A 241 -1.77 -7.19 6.51
C ASN A 241 -0.50 -7.94 6.07
N ASN A 242 -0.27 -9.09 6.68
CA ASN A 242 0.96 -9.87 6.49
C ASN A 242 0.68 -11.38 6.35
N GLU A 243 -0.53 -11.71 5.97
CA GLU A 243 -0.94 -13.10 5.81
C GLU A 243 -0.17 -13.76 4.67
N GLU A 244 0.12 -15.03 4.88
CA GLU A 244 0.71 -15.90 3.88
C GLU A 244 -0.16 -15.93 2.61
N ASN A 245 0.47 -15.95 1.46
CA ASN A 245 -0.19 -16.00 0.14
C ASN A 245 -1.06 -14.77 -0.24
N MET A 246 -1.07 -13.70 0.54
CA MET A 246 -1.85 -12.50 0.24
C MET A 246 -1.49 -11.89 -1.13
N ILE A 247 -0.20 -11.77 -1.44
CA ILE A 247 0.28 -11.24 -2.73
C ILE A 247 -0.05 -12.21 -3.86
N ASP A 248 0.11 -13.51 -3.64
CA ASP A 248 -0.21 -14.55 -4.64
C ASP A 248 -1.71 -14.55 -4.97
N PHE A 249 -2.55 -14.36 -3.98
CA PHE A 249 -3.99 -14.23 -4.18
C PHE A 249 -4.34 -12.94 -4.93
N ALA A 250 -3.74 -11.81 -4.55
CA ALA A 250 -3.92 -10.56 -5.27
C ALA A 250 -3.50 -10.68 -6.74
N LEU A 251 -2.37 -11.33 -7.01
CA LEU A 251 -1.93 -11.64 -8.38
C LEU A 251 -2.98 -12.42 -9.17
N LYS A 252 -3.61 -13.42 -8.54
CA LYS A 252 -4.63 -14.26 -9.18
C LYS A 252 -5.84 -13.45 -9.66
N TYR A 253 -6.33 -12.52 -8.84
CA TYR A 253 -7.56 -11.76 -9.13
C TYR A 253 -7.30 -10.44 -9.85
N LEU A 254 -6.20 -9.77 -9.54
CA LEU A 254 -5.89 -8.46 -10.11
C LEU A 254 -4.94 -8.53 -11.31
N GLY A 255 -4.25 -9.65 -11.47
CA GLY A 255 -3.18 -9.78 -12.47
C GLY A 255 -1.90 -9.04 -12.04
N GLU A 256 -0.86 -9.20 -12.85
CA GLU A 256 0.48 -8.74 -12.50
C GLU A 256 0.74 -7.25 -12.71
N ASP A 257 -0.18 -6.53 -13.40
CA ASP A 257 -0.01 -5.12 -13.77
C ASP A 257 -0.63 -4.13 -12.79
N ARG A 258 -1.45 -4.63 -11.84
CA ARG A 258 -2.21 -3.79 -10.91
C ARG A 258 -1.70 -3.78 -9.47
N LEU A 259 -0.53 -4.38 -9.23
CA LEU A 259 0.11 -4.44 -7.93
C LEU A 259 1.29 -3.49 -7.86
N PHE A 260 1.36 -2.67 -6.82
CA PHE A 260 2.44 -1.74 -6.55
C PHE A 260 3.18 -2.12 -5.27
N PHE A 261 4.45 -1.83 -5.21
CA PHE A 261 5.20 -1.88 -3.97
C PHE A 261 4.88 -0.64 -3.13
N GLY A 262 4.47 -0.82 -1.90
CA GLY A 262 4.27 0.22 -0.90
C GLY A 262 4.78 -0.25 0.44
N THR A 263 5.31 0.66 1.28
CA THR A 263 5.87 0.29 2.57
C THR A 263 4.99 0.63 3.76
N ASP A 264 4.26 1.72 3.71
CA ASP A 264 3.59 2.32 4.88
C ASP A 264 4.53 2.38 6.10
N ASN A 265 5.79 2.77 5.84
CA ASN A 265 6.91 2.81 6.78
C ASN A 265 7.33 1.46 7.40
N SER A 266 6.75 0.34 6.95
CA SER A 266 7.16 -1.01 7.34
C SER A 266 8.16 -1.58 6.32
N TYR A 267 9.27 -0.87 6.11
CA TYR A 267 10.20 -1.07 5.01
C TYR A 267 10.69 -2.51 4.84
N TYR A 268 11.29 -3.09 5.87
CA TYR A 268 11.82 -4.46 5.82
C TYR A 268 10.73 -5.50 5.62
N GLN A 269 9.61 -5.32 6.29
CA GLN A 269 8.46 -6.21 6.20
C GLN A 269 7.85 -6.20 4.80
N SER A 270 7.71 -5.01 4.19
CA SER A 270 7.13 -4.88 2.85
C SER A 270 8.02 -5.49 1.77
N VAL A 271 9.34 -5.32 1.85
CA VAL A 271 10.28 -6.01 0.97
C VAL A 271 10.21 -7.52 1.20
N GLY A 272 10.19 -7.96 2.46
CA GLY A 272 10.10 -9.38 2.83
C GLY A 272 8.84 -10.05 2.30
N LYS A 273 7.67 -9.39 2.38
CA LYS A 273 6.40 -9.90 1.81
C LYS A 273 6.53 -10.23 0.32
N VAL A 274 7.12 -9.32 -0.46
CA VAL A 274 7.28 -9.52 -1.90
C VAL A 274 8.30 -10.60 -2.22
N LEU A 275 9.42 -10.64 -1.50
CA LEU A 275 10.45 -11.67 -1.73
C LEU A 275 10.00 -13.07 -1.34
N ALA A 276 9.15 -13.19 -0.31
CA ALA A 276 8.60 -14.47 0.16
C ALA A 276 7.43 -14.99 -0.70
N SER A 277 6.83 -14.15 -1.55
CA SER A 277 5.73 -14.58 -2.45
C SER A 277 6.23 -15.51 -3.56
N ASN A 278 5.30 -16.26 -4.19
CA ASN A 278 5.59 -17.16 -5.32
C ASN A 278 5.78 -16.43 -6.66
N LEU A 279 5.97 -15.10 -6.64
CA LEU A 279 6.25 -14.32 -7.85
C LEU A 279 7.59 -14.74 -8.47
N ASN A 280 7.60 -14.90 -9.79
CA ASN A 280 8.85 -15.04 -10.53
C ASN A 280 9.60 -13.69 -10.61
N GLU A 281 10.86 -13.71 -11.08
CA GLU A 281 11.71 -12.52 -11.15
C GLU A 281 11.11 -11.36 -11.97
N ARG A 282 10.43 -11.67 -13.07
CA ARG A 282 9.77 -10.67 -13.91
C ARG A 282 8.62 -10.02 -13.16
N GLN A 283 7.80 -10.80 -12.48
CA GLN A 283 6.69 -10.31 -11.67
C GLN A 283 7.17 -9.48 -10.47
N LYS A 284 8.26 -9.89 -9.81
CA LYS A 284 8.88 -9.08 -8.75
C LYS A 284 9.36 -7.72 -9.26
N ARG A 285 10.01 -7.66 -10.44
CA ARG A 285 10.40 -6.38 -11.07
C ARG A 285 9.19 -5.50 -11.37
N LYS A 286 8.12 -6.08 -11.91
CA LYS A 286 6.88 -5.35 -12.19
C LYS A 286 6.29 -4.76 -10.92
N LEU A 287 6.12 -5.56 -9.88
CA LEU A 287 5.53 -5.14 -8.61
C LEU A 287 6.42 -4.09 -7.92
N PHE A 288 7.73 -4.31 -7.85
CA PHE A 288 8.64 -3.39 -7.17
C PHE A 288 8.82 -2.04 -7.88
N PHE A 289 8.76 -2.02 -9.21
CA PHE A 289 9.13 -0.82 -9.97
C PHE A 289 8.25 -0.56 -11.19
N ASP A 290 8.13 -1.53 -12.12
CA ASP A 290 7.69 -1.24 -13.48
C ASP A 290 6.23 -0.79 -13.55
N ASN A 291 5.34 -1.40 -12.77
CA ASN A 291 3.90 -1.11 -12.80
C ASN A 291 3.60 0.33 -12.39
N TYR A 292 4.16 0.77 -11.25
CA TYR A 292 3.94 2.12 -10.78
C TYR A 292 4.58 3.13 -11.72
N ASN A 293 5.82 2.86 -12.17
CA ASN A 293 6.53 3.71 -13.11
C ASN A 293 5.80 3.84 -14.47
N ALA A 294 5.13 2.79 -14.93
CA ALA A 294 4.35 2.84 -16.17
C ALA A 294 3.17 3.82 -16.07
N LEU A 295 2.51 3.91 -14.91
CA LEU A 295 1.47 4.92 -14.69
C LEU A 295 2.05 6.32 -14.58
N LEU A 296 3.14 6.49 -13.84
CA LEU A 296 3.81 7.78 -13.68
C LEU A 296 4.25 8.35 -15.02
N LYS A 297 4.77 7.51 -15.92
CA LYS A 297 5.18 7.93 -17.27
C LYS A 297 4.03 8.52 -18.09
N LYS A 298 2.80 8.06 -17.91
CA LYS A 298 1.62 8.63 -18.60
C LYS A 298 1.39 10.09 -18.23
N GLY A 299 1.74 10.49 -17.00
CA GLY A 299 1.66 11.87 -16.50
C GLY A 299 2.94 12.69 -16.68
N GLY A 300 4.01 12.09 -17.22
CA GLY A 300 5.31 12.76 -17.35
C GLY A 300 6.18 12.71 -16.09
N PHE A 301 5.81 11.89 -15.09
CA PHE A 301 6.47 11.79 -13.79
C PHE A 301 7.33 10.53 -13.63
N GLY A 302 7.60 9.82 -14.73
CA GLY A 302 8.33 8.56 -14.70
C GLY A 302 9.74 8.69 -14.12
N VAL A 303 10.18 7.64 -13.44
CA VAL A 303 11.55 7.46 -12.96
C VAL A 303 12.38 6.81 -14.06
N ASN A 304 13.55 7.36 -14.35
CA ASN A 304 14.46 6.87 -15.42
C ASN A 304 15.38 5.75 -14.92
#